data_7fa5b5dd1d6e433783fa2a49d1540c71
#
_entry.id   7fa5b5dd1d6e433783fa2a49d1540c71
#
_cell.length_a   1.000
_cell.length_b   1.000
_cell.length_c   1.000
_cell.angle_alpha   90.00
_cell.angle_beta   90.00
_cell.angle_gamma   90.00
#
_symmetry.space_group_name_H-M   'P 1'
#
loop_
_entity.id
_entity.type
_entity.pdbx_description
1 polymer ?
#
loop_
_entity_poly.entity_id
_entity_poly.type
_entity_poly.pdbx_seq_one_letter_code
_entity_poly.pdbx_strand_id
1 'polypeptide(L)'
;IARRQRQMCIRDRYNSWSQGSSCMKVTTSDNIVVFRASEVAFLRAEGALRNWNMGGTAKDFYEEGIRLSFEENGITSGVENYLASTGKVEAYKDPLKGQSAQTYDYSGAINTNVTVAWSGGDFEKSLEQIITQKWIANFPNGMESWTEYRRTGYPKLMPMVANASGGIVNDAEGARRMPYPTDEYRENRESVEAAVATLTQESKTKRGDTMATHVWWDCK
;
A
#
# COMPACT_ATOMS: atom_id res chain seq x y z
N ILE A 1 -19.44 -12.40 -30.72
CA ILE A 1 -20.34 -12.16 -29.57
C ILE A 1 -19.58 -12.26 -28.26
N ALA A 2 -18.77 -13.30 -28.03
CA ALA A 2 -17.97 -13.46 -26.78
C ALA A 2 -16.93 -12.34 -26.57
N ARG A 3 -16.32 -11.78 -27.62
CA ARG A 3 -15.42 -10.62 -27.51
C ARG A 3 -16.16 -9.33 -27.15
N ARG A 4 -17.38 -9.10 -27.70
CA ARG A 4 -18.20 -7.94 -27.34
C ARG A 4 -18.74 -8.05 -25.91
N GLN A 5 -19.14 -9.24 -25.47
CA GLN A 5 -19.58 -9.46 -24.09
C GLN A 5 -18.44 -9.28 -23.07
N ARG A 6 -17.21 -9.75 -23.37
CA ARG A 6 -16.04 -9.48 -22.50
C ARG A 6 -15.68 -7.99 -22.47
N GLN A 7 -15.77 -7.29 -23.58
CA GLN A 7 -15.55 -5.85 -23.63
C GLN A 7 -16.65 -5.07 -22.89
N MET A 8 -17.91 -5.54 -22.93
CA MET A 8 -19.02 -4.96 -22.19
C MET A 8 -18.82 -5.16 -20.68
N CYS A 9 -18.52 -6.37 -20.21
CA CYS A 9 -18.24 -6.64 -18.79
C CYS A 9 -17.01 -5.89 -18.27
N ILE A 10 -15.97 -5.74 -19.07
CA ILE A 10 -14.80 -4.93 -18.74
C ILE A 10 -15.19 -3.44 -18.69
N ARG A 11 -15.99 -2.97 -19.64
CA ARG A 11 -16.41 -1.57 -19.74
C ARG A 11 -17.37 -1.18 -18.62
N ASP A 12 -18.29 -2.04 -18.23
CA ASP A 12 -19.24 -1.79 -17.15
C ASP A 12 -18.58 -1.88 -15.77
N ARG A 13 -17.61 -2.77 -15.57
CA ARG A 13 -16.75 -2.77 -14.39
C ARG A 13 -15.83 -1.57 -14.33
N TYR A 14 -15.30 -1.12 -15.47
CA TYR A 14 -14.41 0.04 -15.53
C TYR A 14 -15.15 1.39 -15.48
N ASN A 15 -16.45 1.46 -15.76
CA ASN A 15 -17.17 2.74 -15.73
C ASN A 15 -17.31 3.33 -14.32
N SER A 16 -17.39 2.52 -13.29
CA SER A 16 -17.39 2.99 -11.90
C SER A 16 -15.96 3.16 -11.32
N TRP A 17 -14.98 2.48 -11.89
CA TRP A 17 -13.55 2.62 -11.55
C TRP A 17 -12.84 3.63 -12.46
N SER A 18 -13.47 4.05 -13.56
CA SER A 18 -12.85 4.89 -14.58
C SER A 18 -12.50 6.29 -14.10
N GLN A 19 -13.15 6.79 -13.05
CA GLN A 19 -12.78 8.08 -12.48
C GLN A 19 -11.43 8.03 -11.78
N GLY A 20 -11.08 6.95 -11.10
CA GLY A 20 -9.75 6.75 -10.52
C GLY A 20 -8.71 6.35 -11.57
N SER A 21 -9.04 5.47 -12.50
CA SER A 21 -8.10 4.99 -13.52
C SER A 21 -7.88 5.99 -14.67
N SER A 22 -8.78 6.94 -14.88
CA SER A 22 -8.59 8.01 -15.86
C SER A 22 -7.50 9.02 -15.49
N CYS A 23 -7.06 9.02 -14.26
CA CYS A 23 -5.93 9.83 -13.80
C CYS A 23 -4.57 9.29 -14.27
N MET A 24 -4.50 8.01 -14.64
CA MET A 24 -3.27 7.37 -15.10
C MET A 24 -3.28 7.20 -16.62
N LYS A 25 -2.85 8.23 -17.33
CA LYS A 25 -2.52 8.12 -18.74
C LYS A 25 -1.02 7.84 -18.86
N VAL A 26 -0.66 6.57 -18.97
CA VAL A 26 0.72 6.17 -19.24
C VAL A 26 0.92 6.11 -20.74
N THR A 27 1.88 6.87 -21.25
CA THR A 27 2.27 6.90 -22.66
C THR A 27 3.68 6.34 -22.81
N THR A 28 4.07 5.95 -24.03
CA THR A 28 5.43 5.45 -24.32
C THR A 28 6.52 6.50 -24.17
N SER A 29 6.15 7.77 -24.05
CA SER A 29 7.05 8.91 -23.85
C SER A 29 7.16 9.36 -22.40
N ASP A 30 6.40 8.75 -21.48
CA ASP A 30 6.46 9.13 -20.08
C ASP A 30 7.76 8.64 -19.43
N ASN A 31 8.31 9.47 -18.56
CA ASN A 31 9.50 9.10 -17.80
C ASN A 31 9.16 8.01 -16.78
N ILE A 32 10.03 7.01 -16.68
CA ILE A 32 9.95 6.02 -15.61
C ILE A 32 10.49 6.66 -14.34
N VAL A 33 9.64 6.81 -13.34
CA VAL A 33 10.05 7.29 -12.02
C VAL A 33 10.69 6.12 -11.27
N VAL A 34 11.99 6.23 -10.99
CA VAL A 34 12.73 5.23 -10.23
C VAL A 34 12.66 5.51 -8.73
N PHE A 35 12.76 6.78 -8.35
CA PHE A 35 12.74 7.23 -6.96
C PHE A 35 12.25 8.68 -6.87
N ARG A 36 11.50 9.02 -5.82
CA ARG A 36 10.91 10.34 -5.65
C ARG A 36 11.60 11.13 -4.53
N ALA A 37 11.71 12.43 -4.69
CA ALA A 37 12.23 13.31 -3.64
C ALA A 37 11.31 13.32 -2.41
N SER A 38 9.99 13.28 -2.61
CA SER A 38 9.00 13.14 -1.55
C SER A 38 9.23 11.88 -0.71
N GLU A 39 9.59 10.77 -1.33
CA GLU A 39 9.91 9.53 -0.62
C GLU A 39 11.13 9.69 0.30
N VAL A 40 12.19 10.36 -0.18
CA VAL A 40 13.37 10.67 0.64
C VAL A 40 13.00 11.50 1.87
N ALA A 41 12.14 12.50 1.70
CA ALA A 41 11.67 13.34 2.81
C ALA A 41 10.91 12.50 3.84
N PHE A 42 10.03 11.60 3.44
CA PHE A 42 9.33 10.71 4.36
C PHE A 42 10.26 9.70 5.06
N LEU A 43 11.28 9.19 4.37
CA LEU A 43 12.32 8.35 5.02
C LEU A 43 13.10 9.13 6.08
N ARG A 44 13.44 10.41 5.80
CA ARG A 44 14.05 11.30 6.79
C ARG A 44 13.11 11.59 7.95
N ALA A 45 11.81 11.77 7.69
CA ALA A 45 10.81 11.95 8.74
C ALA A 45 10.78 10.75 9.69
N GLU A 46 10.77 9.52 9.15
CA GLU A 46 10.84 8.31 9.98
C GLU A 46 12.18 8.21 10.73
N GLY A 47 13.30 8.50 10.08
CA GLY A 47 14.62 8.51 10.73
C GLY A 47 14.66 9.48 11.91
N ALA A 48 14.15 10.70 11.72
CA ALA A 48 14.06 11.71 12.79
C ALA A 48 13.10 11.26 13.91
N LEU A 49 11.97 10.61 13.58
CA LEU A 49 11.06 10.02 14.56
C LEU A 49 11.73 8.93 15.41
N ARG A 50 12.70 8.20 14.83
CA ARG A 50 13.54 7.20 15.51
C ARG A 50 14.74 7.81 16.25
N ASN A 51 14.79 9.14 16.36
CA ASN A 51 15.90 9.88 16.97
C ASN A 51 17.25 9.74 16.24
N TRP A 52 17.22 9.43 14.94
CA TRP A 52 18.43 9.49 14.12
C TRP A 52 18.73 10.94 13.72
N ASN A 53 19.99 11.26 13.58
CA ASN A 53 20.38 12.62 13.15
C ASN A 53 20.12 12.83 11.66
N MET A 54 18.92 13.32 11.34
CA MET A 54 18.50 13.61 9.97
C MET A 54 18.65 15.10 9.58
N GLY A 55 19.10 15.94 10.51
CA GLY A 55 19.30 17.38 10.27
C GLY A 55 18.02 18.22 10.36
N GLY A 56 16.94 17.69 10.96
CA GLY A 56 15.66 18.36 11.18
C GLY A 56 14.69 17.52 11.97
N THR A 57 13.48 18.01 12.18
CA THR A 57 12.45 17.28 12.94
C THR A 57 11.63 16.36 12.04
N ALA A 58 10.99 15.36 12.64
CA ALA A 58 10.07 14.47 11.92
C ALA A 58 8.92 15.25 11.26
N LYS A 59 8.42 16.30 11.92
CA LYS A 59 7.39 17.19 11.37
C LYS A 59 7.87 17.92 10.12
N ASP A 60 9.06 18.52 10.19
CA ASP A 60 9.59 19.30 9.07
C ASP A 60 9.70 18.45 7.81
N PHE A 61 10.28 17.24 7.93
CA PHE A 61 10.41 16.31 6.80
C PHE A 61 9.09 15.71 6.34
N TYR A 62 8.13 15.49 7.24
CA TYR A 62 6.78 15.06 6.89
C TYR A 62 6.07 16.11 6.02
N GLU A 63 6.10 17.37 6.43
CA GLU A 63 5.52 18.46 5.67
C GLU A 63 6.28 18.72 4.36
N GLU A 64 7.61 18.62 4.36
CA GLU A 64 8.45 18.69 3.16
C GLU A 64 8.04 17.59 2.16
N GLY A 65 7.87 16.35 2.63
CA GLY A 65 7.44 15.22 1.77
C GLY A 65 6.10 15.47 1.10
N ILE A 66 5.14 16.04 1.80
CA ILE A 66 3.84 16.40 1.24
C ILE A 66 4.00 17.52 0.19
N ARG A 67 4.77 18.57 0.46
CA ARG A 67 5.00 19.66 -0.49
C ARG A 67 5.69 19.15 -1.76
N LEU A 68 6.71 18.33 -1.61
CA LEU A 68 7.40 17.71 -2.74
C LEU A 68 6.46 16.80 -3.55
N SER A 69 5.59 16.03 -2.90
CA SER A 69 4.60 15.22 -3.61
C SER A 69 3.62 16.05 -4.43
N PHE A 70 3.19 17.21 -3.94
CA PHE A 70 2.36 18.15 -4.70
C PHE A 70 3.12 18.68 -5.92
N GLU A 71 4.38 19.09 -5.74
CA GLU A 71 5.25 19.58 -6.82
C GLU A 71 5.49 18.51 -7.89
N GLU A 72 5.86 17.29 -7.49
CA GLU A 72 6.11 16.14 -8.37
C GLU A 72 4.89 15.77 -9.23
N ASN A 73 3.69 16.04 -8.73
CA ASN A 73 2.44 15.80 -9.45
C ASN A 73 1.88 17.05 -10.15
N GLY A 74 2.64 18.15 -10.19
CA GLY A 74 2.25 19.39 -10.85
C GLY A 74 1.09 20.15 -10.18
N ILE A 75 0.83 19.88 -8.89
CA ILE A 75 -0.22 20.55 -8.12
C ILE A 75 0.36 21.81 -7.51
N THR A 76 -0.03 22.97 -8.06
CA THR A 76 0.58 24.27 -7.73
C THR A 76 -0.10 25.01 -6.59
N SER A 77 -1.21 24.50 -6.04
CA SER A 77 -1.97 25.20 -5.00
C SER A 77 -2.64 24.23 -4.03
N GLY A 78 -3.02 24.73 -2.85
CA GLY A 78 -3.79 23.98 -1.88
C GLY A 78 -2.97 23.15 -0.88
N VAL A 79 -1.64 23.09 -1.01
CA VAL A 79 -0.79 22.28 -0.13
C VAL A 79 -0.89 22.72 1.33
N GLU A 80 -0.94 24.00 1.62
CA GLU A 80 -1.04 24.48 3.01
C GLU A 80 -2.41 24.17 3.65
N ASN A 81 -3.48 24.25 2.85
CA ASN A 81 -4.80 23.81 3.28
C ASN A 81 -4.83 22.28 3.55
N TYR A 82 -4.12 21.51 2.70
CA TYR A 82 -3.98 20.07 2.91
C TYR A 82 -3.22 19.77 4.20
N LEU A 83 -2.07 20.42 4.42
CA LEU A 83 -1.25 20.27 5.63
C LEU A 83 -2.01 20.64 6.92
N ALA A 84 -2.92 21.61 6.85
CA ALA A 84 -3.76 22.02 7.97
C ALA A 84 -5.01 21.13 8.15
N SER A 85 -5.26 20.19 7.26
CA SER A 85 -6.47 19.39 7.27
C SER A 85 -6.54 18.44 8.45
N THR A 86 -7.63 18.55 9.21
CA THR A 86 -8.00 17.61 10.27
C THR A 86 -8.93 16.50 9.77
N GLY A 87 -9.14 16.43 8.46
CA GLY A 87 -9.89 15.35 7.81
C GLY A 87 -9.27 13.99 8.08
N LYS A 88 -10.13 13.01 8.27
CA LYS A 88 -9.75 11.59 8.43
C LYS A 88 -10.08 10.83 7.16
N VAL A 89 -9.51 9.65 7.03
CA VAL A 89 -9.87 8.73 5.95
C VAL A 89 -11.35 8.36 6.09
N GLU A 90 -12.13 8.62 5.04
CA GLU A 90 -13.54 8.26 5.00
C GLU A 90 -13.73 6.77 4.70
N ALA A 91 -14.86 6.24 5.14
CA ALA A 91 -15.27 4.89 4.79
C ALA A 91 -15.47 4.77 3.28
N TYR A 92 -14.93 3.73 2.69
CA TYR A 92 -15.14 3.42 1.28
C TYR A 92 -16.60 3.00 1.05
N LYS A 93 -17.23 3.61 0.07
CA LYS A 93 -18.57 3.25 -0.39
C LYS A 93 -18.43 2.61 -1.77
N ASP A 94 -18.81 1.35 -1.88
CA ASP A 94 -18.74 0.63 -3.13
C ASP A 94 -19.77 1.19 -4.12
N PRO A 95 -19.33 1.78 -5.24
CA PRO A 95 -20.25 2.35 -6.24
C PRO A 95 -21.06 1.28 -6.99
N LEU A 96 -20.66 0.01 -6.90
CA LEU A 96 -21.34 -1.12 -7.53
C LEU A 96 -22.29 -1.85 -6.58
N LYS A 97 -22.40 -1.40 -5.33
CA LYS A 97 -23.30 -2.01 -4.34
C LYS A 97 -24.73 -2.12 -4.87
N GLY A 98 -25.27 -3.34 -4.84
CA GLY A 98 -26.64 -3.61 -5.26
C GLY A 98 -26.83 -3.76 -6.76
N GLN A 99 -25.78 -3.74 -7.58
CA GLN A 99 -25.87 -4.11 -8.99
C GLN A 99 -25.93 -5.64 -9.16
N SER A 100 -26.77 -6.11 -10.07
CA SER A 100 -27.11 -7.54 -10.22
C SER A 100 -25.93 -8.47 -10.54
N ALA A 101 -24.81 -7.92 -11.02
CA ALA A 101 -23.60 -8.68 -11.33
C ALA A 101 -22.57 -8.72 -10.16
N GLN A 102 -22.87 -8.07 -9.06
CA GLN A 102 -21.95 -7.98 -7.93
C GLN A 102 -22.33 -8.97 -6.82
N THR A 103 -21.40 -9.85 -6.52
CA THR A 103 -21.57 -10.86 -5.47
C THR A 103 -21.23 -10.34 -4.08
N TYR A 104 -20.35 -9.35 -3.99
CA TYR A 104 -19.83 -8.82 -2.72
C TYR A 104 -20.03 -7.30 -2.66
N ASP A 105 -20.31 -6.80 -1.45
CA ASP A 105 -20.27 -5.37 -1.12
C ASP A 105 -18.87 -5.05 -0.58
N TYR A 106 -18.10 -4.28 -1.32
CA TYR A 106 -16.74 -3.86 -0.93
C TYR A 106 -16.72 -2.61 -0.06
N SER A 107 -17.88 -2.10 0.36
CA SER A 107 -17.94 -0.97 1.29
C SER A 107 -17.32 -1.33 2.63
N GLY A 108 -16.56 -0.42 3.21
CA GLY A 108 -15.92 -0.66 4.50
C GLY A 108 -15.28 0.59 5.09
N ALA A 109 -15.12 0.58 6.39
CA ALA A 109 -14.40 1.62 7.12
C ALA A 109 -12.93 1.23 7.30
N ILE A 110 -12.05 2.22 7.23
CA ILE A 110 -10.65 2.07 7.62
C ILE A 110 -10.53 2.52 9.07
N ASN A 111 -10.08 1.63 9.94
CA ASN A 111 -9.94 1.91 11.36
C ASN A 111 -8.64 2.70 11.62
N THR A 112 -8.66 3.98 11.31
CA THR A 112 -7.58 4.91 11.60
C THR A 112 -8.09 6.20 12.22
N ASN A 113 -7.27 6.82 13.06
CA ASN A 113 -7.54 8.12 13.69
C ASN A 113 -6.55 9.20 13.27
N VAL A 114 -5.63 8.90 12.35
CA VAL A 114 -4.68 9.90 11.89
C VAL A 114 -5.32 10.91 10.95
N THR A 115 -4.84 12.14 11.04
CA THR A 115 -5.21 13.27 10.19
C THR A 115 -4.01 13.66 9.33
N VAL A 116 -4.22 14.51 8.32
CA VAL A 116 -3.10 15.06 7.54
C VAL A 116 -2.30 16.03 8.42
N ALA A 117 -2.97 16.92 9.16
CA ALA A 117 -2.28 17.81 10.08
C ALA A 117 -1.45 17.03 11.09
N TRP A 118 -0.16 17.38 11.17
CA TRP A 118 0.76 16.69 12.07
C TRP A 118 0.30 16.79 13.52
N SER A 119 0.10 15.64 14.16
CA SER A 119 -0.36 15.60 15.56
C SER A 119 0.77 15.39 16.57
N GLY A 120 1.86 14.72 16.16
CA GLY A 120 2.99 14.41 17.06
C GLY A 120 2.60 13.60 18.30
N GLY A 121 3.54 13.52 19.23
CA GLY A 121 3.32 13.06 20.60
C GLY A 121 3.45 11.55 20.81
N ASP A 122 2.87 10.72 19.96
CA ASP A 122 2.98 9.27 20.01
C ASP A 122 3.75 8.72 18.80
N PHE A 123 4.68 7.79 19.04
CA PHE A 123 5.53 7.20 18.00
C PHE A 123 4.69 6.47 16.93
N GLU A 124 3.81 5.58 17.36
CA GLU A 124 3.02 4.76 16.42
C GLU A 124 2.07 5.63 15.59
N LYS A 125 1.44 6.62 16.21
CA LYS A 125 0.57 7.57 15.51
C LYS A 125 1.34 8.43 14.51
N SER A 126 2.51 8.93 14.90
CA SER A 126 3.37 9.71 14.01
C SER A 126 3.89 8.86 12.85
N LEU A 127 4.27 7.60 13.12
CA LEU A 127 4.69 6.65 12.09
C LEU A 127 3.54 6.36 11.11
N GLU A 128 2.32 6.14 11.62
CA GLU A 128 1.14 5.95 10.77
C GLU A 128 0.89 7.16 9.87
N GLN A 129 1.03 8.40 10.38
CA GLN A 129 0.91 9.61 9.57
C GLN A 129 1.95 9.65 8.45
N ILE A 130 3.24 9.42 8.78
CA ILE A 130 4.34 9.44 7.82
C ILE A 130 4.11 8.39 6.71
N ILE A 131 3.86 7.15 7.11
CA ILE A 131 3.71 6.04 6.15
C ILE A 131 2.44 6.20 5.30
N THR A 132 1.35 6.72 5.88
CA THR A 132 0.13 7.00 5.11
C THR A 132 0.39 8.03 4.00
N GLN A 133 1.10 9.11 4.29
CA GLN A 133 1.43 10.12 3.29
C GLN A 133 2.49 9.61 2.29
N LYS A 134 3.47 8.83 2.74
CA LYS A 134 4.42 8.13 1.85
C LYS A 134 3.69 7.20 0.88
N TRP A 135 2.72 6.45 1.37
CA TRP A 135 1.91 5.54 0.56
C TRP A 135 1.12 6.27 -0.54
N ILE A 136 0.53 7.44 -0.21
CA ILE A 136 -0.16 8.29 -1.17
C ILE A 136 0.82 8.86 -2.21
N ALA A 137 1.97 9.39 -1.75
CA ALA A 137 2.98 9.98 -2.62
C ALA A 137 3.62 8.96 -3.57
N ASN A 138 3.77 7.71 -3.15
CA ASN A 138 4.35 6.64 -3.95
C ASN A 138 3.40 6.10 -5.03
N PHE A 139 2.14 6.51 -5.07
CA PHE A 139 1.24 6.06 -6.13
C PHE A 139 1.81 6.44 -7.52
N PRO A 140 1.88 5.52 -8.51
CA PRO A 140 1.36 4.15 -8.51
C PRO A 140 2.41 3.04 -8.20
N ASN A 141 3.49 3.33 -7.48
CA ASN A 141 4.49 2.33 -7.11
C ASN A 141 3.94 1.36 -6.02
N GLY A 142 3.19 0.37 -6.47
CA GLY A 142 2.54 -0.60 -5.58
C GLY A 142 3.51 -1.52 -4.84
N MET A 143 4.68 -1.80 -5.41
CA MET A 143 5.68 -2.69 -4.78
C MET A 143 6.29 -2.05 -3.54
N GLU A 144 6.68 -0.79 -3.63
CA GLU A 144 7.20 -0.03 -2.49
C GLU A 144 6.13 0.13 -1.42
N SER A 145 4.92 0.51 -1.83
CA SER A 145 3.78 0.65 -0.91
C SER A 145 3.45 -0.65 -0.18
N TRP A 146 3.49 -1.79 -0.87
CA TRP A 146 3.29 -3.10 -0.25
C TRP A 146 4.43 -3.49 0.71
N THR A 147 5.66 -3.13 0.38
CA THR A 147 6.83 -3.35 1.25
C THR A 147 6.71 -2.54 2.54
N GLU A 148 6.34 -1.27 2.44
CA GLU A 148 6.11 -0.41 3.61
C GLU A 148 4.97 -0.93 4.50
N TYR A 149 3.87 -1.35 3.89
CA TYR A 149 2.75 -1.95 4.63
C TYR A 149 3.19 -3.19 5.42
N ARG A 150 3.95 -4.09 4.81
CA ARG A 150 4.46 -5.29 5.49
C ARG A 150 5.43 -4.94 6.62
N ARG A 151 6.30 -3.95 6.39
CA ARG A 151 7.32 -3.53 7.37
C ARG A 151 6.70 -2.84 8.59
N THR A 152 5.69 -2.01 8.38
CA THR A 152 5.18 -1.09 9.41
C THR A 152 3.77 -1.42 9.91
N GLY A 153 2.98 -2.15 9.12
CA GLY A 153 1.54 -2.34 9.34
C GLY A 153 0.70 -1.11 8.97
N TYR A 154 1.30 -0.13 8.26
CA TYR A 154 0.65 1.10 7.81
C TYR A 154 0.78 1.29 6.29
N PRO A 155 -0.15 2.02 5.65
CA PRO A 155 -1.36 2.59 6.24
C PRO A 155 -2.34 1.51 6.70
N LYS A 156 -3.31 1.87 7.53
CA LYS A 156 -4.42 0.96 7.83
C LYS A 156 -5.26 0.79 6.57
N LEU A 157 -5.39 -0.44 6.10
CA LEU A 157 -6.15 -0.80 4.91
C LEU A 157 -7.47 -1.47 5.29
N MET A 158 -8.41 -1.47 4.37
CA MET A 158 -9.63 -2.25 4.54
C MET A 158 -9.32 -3.74 4.47
N PRO A 159 -9.93 -4.57 5.32
CA PRO A 159 -9.88 -6.02 5.16
C PRO A 159 -10.41 -6.46 3.80
N MET A 160 -9.89 -7.56 3.28
CA MET A 160 -10.40 -8.17 2.05
C MET A 160 -11.81 -8.71 2.29
N VAL A 161 -12.76 -8.31 1.44
CA VAL A 161 -14.14 -8.80 1.49
C VAL A 161 -14.29 -10.15 0.79
N ALA A 162 -13.50 -10.37 -0.27
CA ALA A 162 -13.50 -11.62 -1.03
C ALA A 162 -12.08 -12.20 -1.07
N ASN A 163 -11.86 -13.26 -0.32
CA ASN A 163 -10.57 -13.93 -0.20
C ASN A 163 -10.64 -15.32 -0.84
N ALA A 164 -10.01 -15.46 -2.00
CA ALA A 164 -9.96 -16.71 -2.74
C ALA A 164 -8.78 -17.63 -2.35
N SER A 165 -8.06 -17.30 -1.27
CA SER A 165 -6.85 -18.07 -0.87
C SER A 165 -7.16 -19.41 -0.19
N GLY A 166 -8.41 -19.77 -0.01
CA GLY A 166 -8.79 -21.00 0.72
C GLY A 166 -8.40 -20.95 2.20
N GLY A 167 -8.36 -19.77 2.81
CA GLY A 167 -8.00 -19.58 4.23
C GLY A 167 -6.49 -19.52 4.50
N ILE A 168 -5.66 -19.48 3.46
CA ILE A 168 -4.20 -19.33 3.61
C ILE A 168 -3.85 -17.92 4.07
N VAL A 169 -4.43 -16.92 3.44
CA VAL A 169 -4.14 -15.50 3.70
C VAL A 169 -5.19 -14.94 4.66
N ASN A 170 -4.75 -14.17 5.63
CA ASN A 170 -5.63 -13.45 6.55
C ASN A 170 -6.26 -12.24 5.83
N ASP A 171 -7.56 -12.02 6.00
CA ASP A 171 -8.31 -10.95 5.34
C ASP A 171 -7.83 -9.54 5.73
N ALA A 172 -7.37 -9.38 6.98
CA ALA A 172 -6.91 -8.09 7.48
C ALA A 172 -5.44 -7.78 7.11
N GLU A 173 -4.62 -8.82 6.96
CA GLU A 173 -3.18 -8.65 6.73
C GLU A 173 -2.79 -8.71 5.27
N GLY A 174 -3.58 -9.40 4.45
CA GLY A 174 -3.25 -9.60 3.05
C GLY A 174 -2.07 -10.56 2.82
N ALA A 175 -1.61 -10.63 1.59
CA ALA A 175 -0.44 -11.44 1.23
C ALA A 175 0.84 -10.79 1.80
N ARG A 176 1.68 -11.62 2.43
CA ARG A 176 2.93 -11.18 3.09
C ARG A 176 4.18 -11.46 2.24
N ARG A 177 4.11 -12.45 1.37
CA ARG A 177 5.17 -12.78 0.39
C ARG A 177 4.59 -13.49 -0.82
N MET A 178 5.38 -13.58 -1.89
CA MET A 178 5.10 -14.48 -2.99
C MET A 178 5.74 -15.85 -2.70
N PRO A 179 5.05 -16.97 -2.91
CA PRO A 179 5.66 -18.30 -2.87
C PRO A 179 6.77 -18.45 -3.93
N TYR A 180 7.66 -19.39 -3.73
CA TYR A 180 8.63 -19.72 -4.75
C TYR A 180 7.94 -20.20 -6.04
N PRO A 181 8.45 -19.83 -7.22
CA PRO A 181 7.93 -20.32 -8.50
C PRO A 181 8.01 -21.86 -8.61
N THR A 182 7.05 -22.45 -9.29
CA THR A 182 7.03 -23.91 -9.52
C THR A 182 8.29 -24.41 -10.22
N ASP A 183 8.88 -23.58 -11.08
CA ASP A 183 10.11 -23.91 -11.79
C ASP A 183 11.30 -24.09 -10.84
N GLU A 184 11.39 -23.31 -9.78
CA GLU A 184 12.42 -23.48 -8.75
C GLU A 184 12.31 -24.85 -8.05
N TYR A 185 11.10 -25.30 -7.77
CA TYR A 185 10.89 -26.65 -7.21
C TYR A 185 11.28 -27.77 -8.18
N ARG A 186 11.25 -27.51 -9.49
CA ARG A 186 11.64 -28.48 -10.51
C ARG A 186 13.15 -28.51 -10.75
N GLU A 187 13.78 -27.32 -10.81
CA GLU A 187 15.15 -27.15 -11.27
C GLU A 187 16.17 -27.00 -10.13
N ASN A 188 15.71 -26.50 -8.97
CA ASN A 188 16.57 -26.18 -7.82
C ASN A 188 15.97 -26.69 -6.50
N ARG A 189 15.39 -27.89 -6.53
CA ARG A 189 14.60 -28.47 -5.46
C ARG A 189 15.29 -28.44 -4.09
N GLU A 190 16.53 -28.90 -4.03
CA GLU A 190 17.28 -29.02 -2.77
C GLU A 190 17.44 -27.66 -2.06
N SER A 191 17.82 -26.62 -2.82
CA SER A 191 17.96 -25.28 -2.26
C SER A 191 16.64 -24.68 -1.82
N VAL A 192 15.55 -24.92 -2.60
CA VAL A 192 14.20 -24.44 -2.23
C VAL A 192 13.70 -25.14 -0.99
N GLU A 193 13.84 -26.47 -0.89
CA GLU A 193 13.41 -27.24 0.30
C GLU A 193 14.18 -26.79 1.56
N ALA A 194 15.48 -26.50 1.45
CA ALA A 194 16.27 -25.93 2.55
C ALA A 194 15.78 -24.53 2.95
N ALA A 195 15.49 -23.66 1.99
CA ALA A 195 14.95 -22.33 2.25
C ALA A 195 13.54 -22.39 2.88
N VAL A 196 12.69 -23.31 2.43
CA VAL A 196 11.35 -23.53 3.01
C VAL A 196 11.45 -24.06 4.44
N ALA A 197 12.42 -24.93 4.73
CA ALA A 197 12.68 -25.41 6.08
C ALA A 197 13.04 -24.24 7.02
N THR A 198 13.94 -23.33 6.55
CA THR A 198 14.28 -22.10 7.28
C THR A 198 13.04 -21.21 7.51
N LEU A 199 12.24 -20.96 6.47
CA LEU A 199 10.99 -20.20 6.62
C LEU A 199 10.04 -20.83 7.64
N THR A 200 9.95 -22.16 7.67
CA THR A 200 9.09 -22.89 8.62
C THR A 200 9.58 -22.76 10.06
N GLN A 201 10.88 -22.71 10.26
CA GLN A 201 11.48 -22.65 11.60
C GLN A 201 11.55 -21.22 12.14
N GLU A 202 11.94 -20.26 11.31
CA GLU A 202 12.32 -18.91 11.75
C GLU A 202 11.23 -17.87 11.54
N SER A 203 10.28 -18.08 10.59
CA SER A 203 9.22 -17.11 10.37
C SER A 203 8.23 -17.08 11.54
N LYS A 204 7.66 -15.90 11.79
CA LYS A 204 6.65 -15.67 12.83
C LYS A 204 5.45 -16.61 12.71
N THR A 205 5.02 -16.91 11.48
CA THR A 205 3.83 -17.74 11.21
C THR A 205 4.13 -19.22 11.07
N LYS A 206 5.41 -19.61 10.87
CA LYS A 206 5.85 -21.01 10.69
C LYS A 206 5.06 -21.80 9.63
N ARG A 207 4.65 -21.14 8.57
CA ARG A 207 3.80 -21.74 7.51
C ARG A 207 4.57 -22.19 6.27
N GLY A 208 5.91 -22.11 6.28
CA GLY A 208 6.74 -22.49 5.14
C GLY A 208 6.50 -21.61 3.90
N ASP A 209 6.42 -22.21 2.73
CA ASP A 209 6.28 -21.50 1.46
C ASP A 209 4.83 -21.16 1.12
N THR A 210 4.27 -20.20 1.84
CA THR A 210 2.90 -19.70 1.60
C THR A 210 2.85 -18.18 1.52
N MET A 211 1.77 -17.66 0.93
CA MET A 211 1.52 -16.21 0.86
C MET A 211 1.30 -15.57 2.23
N ALA A 212 1.01 -16.34 3.27
CA ALA A 212 0.79 -15.86 4.63
C ALA A 212 2.06 -15.88 5.48
N THR A 213 3.18 -16.34 4.94
CA THR A 213 4.43 -16.44 5.69
C THR A 213 5.12 -15.08 5.75
N HIS A 214 5.34 -14.60 6.97
CA HIS A 214 6.10 -13.38 7.19
C HIS A 214 7.59 -13.61 6.95
N VAL A 215 8.25 -12.69 6.29
CA VAL A 215 9.70 -12.65 6.18
C VAL A 215 10.30 -12.00 7.43
N TRP A 216 11.62 -12.14 7.64
CA TRP A 216 12.28 -11.73 8.88
C TRP A 216 12.10 -10.24 9.27
N TRP A 217 11.94 -9.36 8.31
CA TRP A 217 11.73 -7.92 8.54
C TRP A 217 10.24 -7.52 8.63
N ASP A 218 9.34 -8.43 8.34
CA ASP A 218 7.88 -8.26 8.44
C ASP A 218 7.44 -8.60 9.87
N CYS A 219 7.57 -7.62 10.76
CA CYS A 219 7.44 -7.79 12.21
C CYS A 219 6.06 -7.43 12.77
N LYS A 220 5.12 -6.98 11.95
CA LYS A 220 3.79 -6.50 12.40
C LYS A 220 2.68 -7.54 12.22
#